data_52b795fb6a05b9ab5deeebbddeaa05b9
#
_entry.id   52b795fb6a05b9ab5deeebbddeaa05b9
#
_cell.length_a   1.000
_cell.length_b   1.000
_cell.length_c   1.000
_cell.angle_alpha   90.00
_cell.angle_beta   90.00
_cell.angle_gamma   90.00
#
_symmetry.space_group_name_H-M   'P 1'
#
loop_
_entity.id
_entity.type
_entity.pdbx_description
1 polymer ?
#
loop_
_entity_poly.entity_id
_entity_poly.type
_entity_poly.pdbx_seq_one_letter_code
_entity_poly.pdbx_strand_id
1 'polypeptide(L)'
;MADLHNGRVDLPAGTSASQLFHRILSAAVDEFPDDLTDAGLPDTANDFRVSYADAVPRFEAARIASKRRTAIARYLAAESRRSFVWVDGDEASPLAETMAAPQPPLEVESIAFSGTGGWTPQLPAGNGAAVHDGATVHDGATVRDGAIEDYIAGLVGRSSATAGVAESVAWLLSDGLNAGGALDLSDRRIVLLGGAAELAPATAWLAAGARVLWIDVAAPPAQLRRSGAGGRLSWAAGGADLLTQPQQIAATIIEFAAGGPVDVGLYAYAPGKAREWRLTAAMNAIVDALPPGVVDTVTLLVSPTTPGQLTVQELESEEQRRYERPAWQHTFDRLRLLGSGSGHVTVGDVAVSRSVVSIQGGGYQAAQYLEKMMAAETWATWGPPLAAVTQPRHVSANIAGVSKTRSLQHPVFDAAFGGATAFEVETFPPAVTCALNAMLTARDWLDPAAVGSSAAGFATEADRAAALLTSARVHGGLYVLPYPADQTLRVSAAIGAARHPSRIPAMIRRGRG
;
A
#
# COMPACT_ATOMS: atom_id res chain seq x y z
N MET A 1 -8.88 39.12 -0.89
CA MET A 1 -8.46 37.97 -0.05
C MET A 1 -9.71 37.14 0.09
N ALA A 2 -9.84 36.05 -0.68
CA ALA A 2 -10.91 35.10 -0.46
C ALA A 2 -10.61 34.42 0.89
N ASP A 3 -11.61 34.34 1.76
CA ASP A 3 -11.53 33.59 3.00
C ASP A 3 -11.09 32.17 2.65
N LEU A 4 -9.87 31.83 3.06
CA LEU A 4 -9.38 30.46 2.97
C LEU A 4 -10.29 29.63 3.88
N HIS A 5 -11.18 28.85 3.29
CA HIS A 5 -11.95 27.86 4.02
C HIS A 5 -10.98 27.00 4.84
N ASN A 6 -11.11 27.06 6.16
CA ASN A 6 -10.31 26.27 7.10
C ASN A 6 -10.83 24.82 7.20
N GLY A 7 -11.55 24.35 6.20
CA GLY A 7 -12.16 23.03 6.19
C GLY A 7 -11.12 21.93 5.94
N ARG A 8 -11.47 20.72 6.37
CA ARG A 8 -10.63 19.52 6.19
C ARG A 8 -11.43 18.23 6.11
N VAL A 9 -10.85 17.24 5.47
CA VAL A 9 -11.35 15.85 5.50
C VAL A 9 -11.15 15.26 6.90
N ASP A 10 -12.24 14.77 7.50
CA ASP A 10 -12.19 14.16 8.82
C ASP A 10 -13.19 13.00 8.97
N LEU A 11 -13.09 12.29 10.09
CA LEU A 11 -14.07 11.31 10.54
C LEU A 11 -15.29 12.05 11.13
N PRO A 12 -16.49 11.44 11.15
CA PRO A 12 -17.64 12.01 11.84
C PRO A 12 -17.33 12.35 13.30
N ALA A 13 -17.84 13.48 13.76
CA ALA A 13 -17.60 13.96 15.12
C ALA A 13 -17.94 12.90 16.18
N GLY A 14 -17.10 12.78 17.20
CA GLY A 14 -17.27 11.82 18.28
C GLY A 14 -17.01 10.33 17.91
N THR A 15 -16.62 10.04 16.67
CA THR A 15 -16.36 8.67 16.23
C THR A 15 -14.87 8.38 16.18
N SER A 16 -14.41 7.37 16.90
CA SER A 16 -13.02 6.89 16.77
C SER A 16 -12.85 6.01 15.53
N ALA A 17 -11.61 5.93 15.02
CA ALA A 17 -11.31 5.08 13.87
C ALA A 17 -11.72 3.61 14.07
N SER A 18 -11.48 3.04 15.25
CA SER A 18 -11.87 1.65 15.53
C SER A 18 -13.39 1.46 15.56
N GLN A 19 -14.15 2.44 16.06
CA GLN A 19 -15.61 2.43 16.04
C GLN A 19 -16.15 2.51 14.62
N LEU A 20 -15.60 3.42 13.80
CA LEU A 20 -15.99 3.55 12.41
C LEU A 20 -15.67 2.28 11.62
N PHE A 21 -14.47 1.73 11.80
CA PHE A 21 -14.06 0.50 11.12
C PHE A 21 -14.98 -0.66 11.48
N HIS A 22 -15.24 -0.88 12.77
CA HIS A 22 -16.18 -1.89 13.23
C HIS A 22 -17.58 -1.70 12.62
N ARG A 23 -18.10 -0.45 12.63
CA ARG A 23 -19.42 -0.11 12.08
C ARG A 23 -19.53 -0.48 10.59
N ILE A 24 -18.49 -0.18 9.79
CA ILE A 24 -18.48 -0.50 8.35
C ILE A 24 -18.48 -2.02 8.14
N LEU A 25 -17.68 -2.76 8.90
CA LEU A 25 -17.65 -4.23 8.80
C LEU A 25 -18.99 -4.86 9.26
N SER A 26 -19.58 -4.35 10.35
CA SER A 26 -20.89 -4.80 10.85
C SER A 26 -22.00 -4.55 9.82
N ALA A 27 -22.01 -3.36 9.20
CA ALA A 27 -22.97 -3.05 8.15
C ALA A 27 -22.84 -4.00 6.94
N ALA A 28 -21.62 -4.46 6.62
CA ALA A 28 -21.45 -5.47 5.58
C ALA A 28 -21.98 -6.85 6.03
N VAL A 29 -21.82 -7.23 7.29
CA VAL A 29 -22.41 -8.47 7.83
C VAL A 29 -23.94 -8.41 7.77
N ASP A 30 -24.53 -7.28 8.11
CA ASP A 30 -25.99 -7.07 8.05
C ASP A 30 -26.52 -7.11 6.60
N GLU A 31 -25.78 -6.57 5.63
CA GLU A 31 -26.15 -6.56 4.20
C GLU A 31 -25.94 -7.95 3.53
N PHE A 32 -24.94 -8.72 3.99
CA PHE A 32 -24.55 -10.00 3.41
C PHE A 32 -24.54 -11.13 4.45
N PRO A 33 -25.65 -11.36 5.20
CA PRO A 33 -25.64 -12.25 6.36
C PRO A 33 -25.31 -13.70 6.00
N ASP A 34 -25.80 -14.20 4.87
CA ASP A 34 -25.54 -15.58 4.41
C ASP A 34 -24.09 -15.78 3.95
N ASP A 35 -23.46 -14.72 3.43
CA ASP A 35 -22.09 -14.75 2.90
C ASP A 35 -21.03 -14.55 4.01
N LEU A 36 -21.37 -13.80 5.06
CA LEU A 36 -20.46 -13.39 6.12
C LEU A 36 -20.75 -14.05 7.47
N THR A 37 -21.49 -15.18 7.48
CA THR A 37 -21.80 -15.97 8.70
C THR A 37 -20.53 -16.31 9.48
N ASP A 38 -19.44 -16.68 8.79
CA ASP A 38 -18.17 -17.09 9.39
C ASP A 38 -17.19 -15.92 9.63
N ALA A 39 -17.61 -14.68 9.41
CA ALA A 39 -16.77 -13.49 9.57
C ALA A 39 -16.22 -13.34 11.01
N GLY A 40 -16.98 -13.83 12.01
CA GLY A 40 -16.52 -13.83 13.42
C GLY A 40 -16.22 -12.44 13.95
N LEU A 41 -17.00 -11.44 13.51
CA LEU A 41 -16.84 -10.07 13.97
C LEU A 41 -17.36 -9.93 15.41
N PRO A 42 -16.61 -9.27 16.33
CA PRO A 42 -17.09 -9.00 17.68
C PRO A 42 -18.35 -8.12 17.69
N ASP A 43 -19.25 -8.35 18.66
CA ASP A 43 -20.52 -7.61 18.76
C ASP A 43 -20.32 -6.13 19.07
N THR A 44 -19.24 -5.77 19.78
CA THR A 44 -19.00 -4.40 20.17
C THR A 44 -17.72 -3.81 19.58
N ALA A 45 -17.73 -2.50 19.32
CA ALA A 45 -16.54 -1.79 18.87
C ALA A 45 -15.38 -1.81 19.90
N ASN A 46 -15.68 -1.96 21.18
CA ASN A 46 -14.65 -2.08 22.23
C ASN A 46 -13.95 -3.43 22.15
N ASP A 47 -14.68 -4.52 21.96
CA ASP A 47 -14.12 -5.85 21.79
C ASP A 47 -13.35 -5.93 20.47
N PHE A 48 -13.88 -5.34 19.40
CA PHE A 48 -13.19 -5.22 18.12
C PHE A 48 -11.86 -4.48 18.28
N ARG A 49 -11.82 -3.38 19.03
CA ARG A 49 -10.61 -2.59 19.22
C ARG A 49 -9.44 -3.41 19.80
N VAL A 50 -9.70 -4.42 20.60
CA VAL A 50 -8.65 -5.27 21.21
C VAL A 50 -8.38 -6.54 20.41
N SER A 51 -9.28 -6.94 19.50
CA SER A 51 -9.21 -8.20 18.76
C SER A 51 -9.14 -8.06 17.24
N TYR A 52 -9.10 -6.84 16.70
CA TYR A 52 -9.16 -6.64 15.23
C TYR A 52 -8.01 -7.33 14.48
N ALA A 53 -6.87 -7.55 15.12
CA ALA A 53 -5.77 -8.30 14.52
C ALA A 53 -6.15 -9.76 14.17
N ASP A 54 -7.12 -10.32 14.89
CA ASP A 54 -7.68 -11.65 14.62
C ASP A 54 -9.00 -11.58 13.83
N ALA A 55 -9.84 -10.59 14.12
CA ALA A 55 -11.16 -10.43 13.50
C ALA A 55 -11.08 -10.06 12.01
N VAL A 56 -10.17 -9.14 11.62
CA VAL A 56 -10.09 -8.68 10.22
C VAL A 56 -9.61 -9.79 9.26
N PRO A 57 -8.58 -10.60 9.58
CA PRO A 57 -8.25 -11.76 8.75
C PRO A 57 -9.39 -12.77 8.59
N ARG A 58 -10.17 -13.00 9.64
CA ARG A 58 -11.32 -13.91 9.58
C ARG A 58 -12.46 -13.36 8.73
N PHE A 59 -12.77 -12.07 8.89
CA PHE A 59 -13.72 -11.37 8.03
C PHE A 59 -13.30 -11.46 6.56
N GLU A 60 -12.02 -11.22 6.26
CA GLU A 60 -11.48 -11.28 4.90
C GLU A 60 -11.57 -12.70 4.33
N ALA A 61 -11.30 -13.73 5.13
CA ALA A 61 -11.44 -15.12 4.69
C ALA A 61 -12.88 -15.44 4.33
N ALA A 62 -13.87 -15.05 5.16
CA ALA A 62 -15.29 -15.21 4.87
C ALA A 62 -15.70 -14.44 3.60
N ARG A 63 -15.23 -13.19 3.44
CA ARG A 63 -15.49 -12.38 2.25
C ARG A 63 -14.98 -13.06 0.97
N ILE A 64 -13.74 -13.54 0.98
CA ILE A 64 -13.13 -14.19 -0.19
C ILE A 64 -13.81 -15.52 -0.52
N ALA A 65 -14.22 -16.28 0.48
CA ALA A 65 -14.95 -17.54 0.29
C ALA A 65 -16.35 -17.33 -0.32
N SER A 66 -16.92 -16.13 -0.18
CA SER A 66 -18.22 -15.80 -0.74
C SER A 66 -18.18 -15.69 -2.27
N LYS A 67 -19.23 -16.22 -2.93
CA LYS A 67 -19.48 -15.99 -4.36
C LYS A 67 -19.74 -14.51 -4.68
N ARG A 68 -20.09 -13.71 -3.68
CA ARG A 68 -20.36 -12.26 -3.79
C ARG A 68 -19.16 -11.41 -3.36
N ARG A 69 -17.91 -11.97 -3.33
CA ARG A 69 -16.71 -11.28 -2.83
C ARG A 69 -16.53 -9.88 -3.41
N THR A 70 -16.74 -9.69 -4.71
CA THR A 70 -16.58 -8.39 -5.39
C THR A 70 -17.70 -7.41 -5.02
N ALA A 71 -18.94 -7.90 -4.85
CA ALA A 71 -20.06 -7.08 -4.37
C ALA A 71 -19.81 -6.60 -2.94
N ILE A 72 -19.30 -7.47 -2.07
CA ILE A 72 -18.93 -7.10 -0.69
C ILE A 72 -17.79 -6.09 -0.69
N ALA A 73 -16.76 -6.25 -1.54
CA ALA A 73 -15.67 -5.27 -1.67
C ALA A 73 -16.20 -3.90 -2.09
N ARG A 74 -17.08 -3.83 -3.09
CA ARG A 74 -17.72 -2.59 -3.55
C ARG A 74 -18.56 -1.94 -2.44
N TYR A 75 -19.30 -2.74 -1.68
CA TYR A 75 -20.07 -2.25 -0.55
C TYR A 75 -19.18 -1.63 0.52
N LEU A 76 -18.12 -2.34 0.94
CA LEU A 76 -17.16 -1.87 1.92
C LEU A 76 -16.46 -0.56 1.48
N ALA A 77 -16.00 -0.49 0.24
CA ALA A 77 -15.40 0.71 -0.32
C ALA A 77 -16.41 1.88 -0.36
N ALA A 78 -17.65 1.64 -0.74
CA ALA A 78 -18.69 2.65 -0.79
C ALA A 78 -19.10 3.14 0.62
N GLU A 79 -19.24 2.23 1.59
CA GLU A 79 -19.53 2.59 2.99
C GLU A 79 -18.40 3.43 3.61
N SER A 80 -17.14 3.04 3.33
CA SER A 80 -16.00 3.83 3.80
C SER A 80 -16.04 5.25 3.22
N ARG A 81 -16.22 5.41 1.90
CA ARG A 81 -16.30 6.71 1.23
C ARG A 81 -17.43 7.58 1.77
N ARG A 82 -18.63 7.01 2.00
CA ARG A 82 -19.79 7.74 2.57
C ARG A 82 -19.57 8.17 4.02
N SER A 83 -18.65 7.53 4.72
CA SER A 83 -18.40 7.78 6.14
C SER A 83 -17.53 9.02 6.41
N PHE A 84 -16.85 9.55 5.40
CA PHE A 84 -16.00 10.72 5.58
C PHE A 84 -16.77 12.03 5.40
N VAL A 85 -16.36 13.02 6.17
CA VAL A 85 -16.96 14.36 6.18
C VAL A 85 -15.92 15.43 5.88
N TRP A 86 -16.39 16.52 5.31
CA TRP A 86 -15.70 17.79 5.28
C TRP A 86 -16.13 18.60 6.49
N VAL A 87 -15.16 19.01 7.31
CA VAL A 87 -15.42 19.81 8.53
C VAL A 87 -14.89 21.20 8.31
N ASP A 88 -15.74 22.21 8.41
CA ASP A 88 -15.39 23.62 8.33
C ASP A 88 -15.97 24.36 9.55
N GLY A 89 -15.10 24.74 10.48
CA GLY A 89 -15.53 25.21 11.80
C GLY A 89 -16.35 24.16 12.56
N ASP A 90 -17.60 24.50 12.88
CA ASP A 90 -18.57 23.63 13.55
C ASP A 90 -19.49 22.88 12.57
N GLU A 91 -19.39 23.17 11.27
CA GLU A 91 -20.19 22.54 10.23
C GLU A 91 -19.50 21.30 9.67
N ALA A 92 -20.28 20.26 9.37
CA ALA A 92 -19.82 19.05 8.73
C ALA A 92 -20.78 18.65 7.60
N SER A 93 -20.22 18.39 6.42
CA SER A 93 -20.96 17.91 5.24
C SER A 93 -20.34 16.61 4.72
N PRO A 94 -21.10 15.76 4.01
CA PRO A 94 -20.52 14.60 3.36
C PRO A 94 -19.37 15.00 2.43
N LEU A 95 -18.24 14.29 2.50
CA LEU A 95 -17.07 14.59 1.66
C LEU A 95 -17.40 14.56 0.17
N ALA A 96 -18.23 13.61 -0.25
CA ALA A 96 -18.64 13.48 -1.66
C ALA A 96 -19.40 14.72 -2.18
N GLU A 97 -20.26 15.34 -1.35
CA GLU A 97 -20.97 16.57 -1.71
C GLU A 97 -20.00 17.75 -1.83
N THR A 98 -19.06 17.84 -0.91
CA THR A 98 -18.00 18.85 -0.95
C THR A 98 -17.15 18.70 -2.23
N MET A 99 -16.75 17.49 -2.57
CA MET A 99 -15.96 17.21 -3.78
C MET A 99 -16.69 17.54 -5.08
N ALA A 100 -18.01 17.57 -5.09
CA ALA A 100 -18.82 17.95 -6.26
C ALA A 100 -18.82 19.46 -6.51
N ALA A 101 -18.45 20.29 -5.54
CA ALA A 101 -18.40 21.73 -5.70
C ALA A 101 -17.13 22.15 -6.47
N PRO A 102 -17.27 22.85 -7.62
CA PRO A 102 -16.12 23.26 -8.41
C PRO A 102 -15.25 24.26 -7.63
N GLN A 103 -13.94 24.05 -7.71
CA GLN A 103 -12.92 24.94 -7.16
C GLN A 103 -11.89 25.29 -8.24
N PRO A 104 -11.26 26.47 -8.18
CA PRO A 104 -10.16 26.80 -9.09
C PRO A 104 -8.97 25.87 -8.84
N PRO A 105 -8.18 25.56 -9.87
CA PRO A 105 -6.94 24.82 -9.72
C PRO A 105 -5.92 25.58 -8.87
N LEU A 106 -4.96 24.87 -8.29
CA LEU A 106 -3.83 25.44 -7.61
C LEU A 106 -2.88 26.12 -8.61
N GLU A 107 -2.19 27.17 -8.18
CA GLU A 107 -1.09 27.74 -8.98
C GLU A 107 0.05 26.74 -9.08
N VAL A 108 0.51 26.45 -10.31
CA VAL A 108 1.51 25.42 -10.59
C VAL A 108 2.80 26.01 -11.16
N GLU A 109 3.91 25.75 -10.48
CA GLU A 109 5.25 25.95 -11.02
C GLU A 109 5.70 24.72 -11.80
N SER A 110 6.58 24.89 -12.79
CA SER A 110 7.14 23.76 -13.54
C SER A 110 8.57 23.98 -14.03
N ILE A 111 9.32 22.87 -14.13
CA ILE A 111 10.66 22.82 -14.72
C ILE A 111 10.66 21.71 -15.77
N ALA A 112 11.10 22.03 -16.98
CA ALA A 112 11.40 21.04 -18.01
C ALA A 112 12.89 20.72 -17.97
N PHE A 113 13.22 19.44 -18.02
CA PHE A 113 14.60 18.97 -18.07
C PHE A 113 14.99 18.72 -19.52
N SER A 114 16.25 19.01 -19.87
CA SER A 114 16.77 18.94 -21.24
C SER A 114 17.43 17.61 -21.60
N GLY A 115 17.40 16.62 -20.71
CA GLY A 115 17.94 15.28 -20.97
C GLY A 115 17.07 14.48 -21.95
N THR A 116 17.62 13.41 -22.50
CA THR A 116 16.94 12.54 -23.46
C THR A 116 15.88 11.61 -22.84
N GLY A 117 15.83 11.53 -21.51
CA GLY A 117 15.00 10.58 -20.80
C GLY A 117 15.51 9.14 -20.93
N GLY A 118 15.23 8.35 -19.94
CA GLY A 118 15.57 6.93 -19.89
C GLY A 118 15.95 6.51 -18.46
N TRP A 119 15.13 5.69 -17.84
CA TRP A 119 15.43 5.10 -16.55
C TRP A 119 15.88 3.66 -16.73
N THR A 120 17.12 3.37 -16.35
CA THR A 120 17.60 1.99 -16.25
C THR A 120 17.19 1.46 -14.88
N PRO A 121 16.38 0.38 -14.79
CA PRO A 121 16.04 -0.26 -13.53
C PRO A 121 17.28 -0.62 -12.73
N GLN A 122 17.29 -0.27 -11.45
CA GLN A 122 18.40 -0.58 -10.56
C GLN A 122 17.92 -0.66 -9.12
N LEU A 123 18.52 -1.55 -8.35
CA LEU A 123 18.32 -1.61 -6.90
C LEU A 123 19.44 -0.83 -6.22
N PRO A 124 19.11 0.13 -5.35
CA PRO A 124 20.14 0.84 -4.60
C PRO A 124 20.86 -0.13 -3.66
N ALA A 125 22.16 -0.01 -3.55
CA ALA A 125 22.96 -0.75 -2.58
C ALA A 125 22.45 -0.44 -1.17
N GLY A 126 21.85 -1.42 -0.50
CA GLY A 126 21.28 -1.24 0.83
C GLY A 126 22.37 -1.30 1.89
N ASN A 127 22.55 -0.22 2.65
CA ASN A 127 23.19 -0.33 3.96
C ASN A 127 22.25 -1.10 4.88
N GLY A 128 22.46 -2.40 5.03
CA GLY A 128 21.81 -3.25 6.02
C GLY A 128 20.82 -4.28 5.51
N ALA A 129 21.15 -5.02 4.45
CA ALA A 129 20.59 -6.35 4.30
C ALA A 129 21.04 -7.16 5.54
N ALA A 130 20.09 -7.75 6.28
CA ALA A 130 20.44 -8.73 7.30
C ALA A 130 21.17 -9.86 6.58
N VAL A 131 22.46 -9.98 6.87
CA VAL A 131 23.34 -11.00 6.30
C VAL A 131 22.91 -12.34 6.91
N HIS A 132 22.23 -13.17 6.14
CA HIS A 132 22.31 -14.59 6.32
C HIS A 132 23.45 -15.10 5.43
N ASP A 133 24.49 -15.59 6.08
CA ASP A 133 25.66 -16.27 5.54
C ASP A 133 26.35 -15.69 4.27
N GLY A 134 27.32 -14.84 4.51
CA GLY A 134 28.53 -14.78 3.69
C GLY A 134 28.53 -13.89 2.44
N ALA A 135 27.46 -13.25 2.04
CA ALA A 135 27.46 -12.31 0.94
C ALA A 135 27.51 -10.85 1.45
N THR A 136 28.68 -10.29 1.50
CA THR A 136 28.91 -8.86 1.77
C THR A 136 28.48 -8.04 0.56
N VAL A 137 27.39 -7.28 0.69
CA VAL A 137 27.06 -6.22 -0.28
C VAL A 137 27.96 -5.01 0.03
N HIS A 138 28.88 -4.74 -0.89
CA HIS A 138 29.81 -3.63 -0.79
C HIS A 138 29.12 -2.26 -0.88
N ASP A 139 29.60 -1.30 -0.09
CA ASP A 139 29.24 0.09 -0.01
C ASP A 139 29.23 0.78 -1.40
N GLY A 140 28.10 1.36 -1.80
CA GLY A 140 28.03 2.36 -2.89
C GLY A 140 27.91 1.82 -4.32
N ALA A 141 27.80 0.53 -4.57
CA ALA A 141 27.62 -0.01 -5.93
C ALA A 141 26.14 -0.17 -6.28
N THR A 142 25.71 0.36 -7.41
CA THR A 142 24.45 -0.01 -8.07
C THR A 142 24.57 -1.46 -8.56
N VAL A 143 23.53 -2.23 -8.26
CA VAL A 143 23.43 -3.62 -8.72
C VAL A 143 23.07 -3.59 -10.21
N ARG A 144 23.93 -4.12 -11.08
CA ARG A 144 23.72 -4.15 -12.53
C ARG A 144 22.95 -5.40 -12.97
N ASP A 145 22.36 -5.37 -14.13
CA ASP A 145 21.43 -6.31 -14.77
C ASP A 145 21.25 -7.72 -14.13
N GLY A 146 22.14 -8.65 -14.23
CA GLY A 146 22.00 -9.98 -13.63
C GLY A 146 21.79 -10.00 -12.11
N ALA A 147 22.16 -8.95 -11.41
CA ALA A 147 22.04 -8.88 -9.97
C ALA A 147 20.62 -8.43 -9.47
N ILE A 148 19.76 -7.82 -10.31
CA ILE A 148 18.35 -7.57 -9.96
C ILE A 148 17.60 -8.91 -9.96
N GLU A 149 17.78 -9.70 -11.01
CA GLU A 149 17.15 -11.01 -11.15
C GLU A 149 17.59 -11.95 -10.03
N ASP A 150 18.90 -12.00 -9.71
CA ASP A 150 19.44 -12.79 -8.60
C ASP A 150 18.86 -12.34 -7.24
N TYR A 151 18.75 -11.04 -7.01
CA TYR A 151 18.15 -10.51 -5.77
C TYR A 151 16.70 -10.95 -5.64
N ILE A 152 15.91 -10.82 -6.71
CA ILE A 152 14.49 -11.20 -6.71
C ILE A 152 14.33 -12.72 -6.61
N ALA A 153 15.14 -13.50 -7.32
CA ALA A 153 15.18 -14.96 -7.18
C ALA A 153 15.47 -15.37 -5.72
N GLY A 154 16.39 -14.65 -5.07
CA GLY A 154 16.65 -14.79 -3.64
C GLY A 154 15.43 -14.49 -2.76
N LEU A 155 14.65 -13.43 -3.05
CA LEU A 155 13.41 -13.13 -2.31
C LEU A 155 12.36 -14.23 -2.49
N VAL A 156 12.19 -14.73 -3.70
CA VAL A 156 11.26 -15.83 -4.01
C VAL A 156 11.72 -17.12 -3.33
N GLY A 157 13.01 -17.45 -3.44
CA GLY A 157 13.58 -18.65 -2.80
C GLY A 157 13.48 -18.69 -1.28
N ARG A 158 13.41 -17.52 -0.63
CA ARG A 158 13.16 -17.39 0.82
C ARG A 158 11.70 -17.17 1.18
N SER A 159 10.80 -17.28 0.21
CA SER A 159 9.37 -16.99 0.40
C SER A 159 9.10 -15.61 1.01
N SER A 160 9.87 -14.60 0.59
CA SER A 160 9.68 -13.19 0.94
C SER A 160 8.90 -12.44 -0.15
N ALA A 161 8.83 -13.02 -1.35
CA ALA A 161 8.03 -12.54 -2.48
C ALA A 161 7.43 -13.73 -3.24
N THR A 162 6.34 -13.48 -3.97
CA THR A 162 5.76 -14.46 -4.89
C THR A 162 6.56 -14.59 -6.19
N ALA A 163 6.42 -15.72 -6.90
CA ALA A 163 7.06 -15.95 -8.20
C ALA A 163 6.67 -14.87 -9.23
N GLY A 164 5.44 -14.35 -9.17
CA GLY A 164 4.97 -13.30 -10.06
C GLY A 164 5.76 -11.98 -9.96
N VAL A 165 6.49 -11.73 -8.86
CA VAL A 165 7.44 -10.61 -8.78
C VAL A 165 8.62 -10.85 -9.72
N ALA A 166 9.18 -12.06 -9.74
CA ALA A 166 10.27 -12.42 -10.65
C ALA A 166 9.82 -12.36 -12.12
N GLU A 167 8.63 -12.90 -12.41
CA GLU A 167 8.03 -12.84 -13.75
C GLU A 167 7.79 -11.40 -14.21
N SER A 168 7.28 -10.54 -13.32
CA SER A 168 7.01 -9.13 -13.62
C SER A 168 8.28 -8.34 -13.93
N VAL A 169 9.33 -8.57 -13.15
CA VAL A 169 10.60 -7.88 -13.36
C VAL A 169 11.34 -8.44 -14.60
N ALA A 170 11.33 -9.74 -14.80
CA ALA A 170 11.91 -10.35 -16.00
C ALA A 170 11.23 -9.80 -17.28
N TRP A 171 9.88 -9.71 -17.28
CA TRP A 171 9.16 -9.10 -18.38
C TRP A 171 9.57 -7.63 -18.61
N LEU A 172 9.67 -6.83 -17.55
CA LEU A 172 10.10 -5.44 -17.67
C LEU A 172 11.49 -5.33 -18.29
N LEU A 173 12.42 -6.16 -17.85
CA LEU A 173 13.82 -6.13 -18.32
C LEU A 173 13.96 -6.62 -19.77
N SER A 174 13.10 -7.58 -20.23
CA SER A 174 13.15 -8.14 -21.60
C SER A 174 12.32 -7.34 -22.60
N ASP A 175 11.11 -6.94 -22.23
CA ASP A 175 10.10 -6.41 -23.15
C ASP A 175 9.68 -4.96 -22.85
N GLY A 176 9.85 -4.50 -21.60
CA GLY A 176 9.42 -3.17 -21.15
C GLY A 176 10.45 -2.06 -21.40
N LEU A 177 11.70 -2.40 -21.73
CA LEU A 177 12.77 -1.45 -21.96
C LEU A 177 12.98 -1.20 -23.45
N ASN A 178 13.43 0.00 -23.81
CA ASN A 178 13.83 0.32 -25.18
C ASN A 178 15.14 -0.39 -25.58
N ALA A 179 15.53 -0.27 -26.84
CA ALA A 179 16.78 -0.89 -27.37
C ALA A 179 18.06 -0.43 -26.64
N GLY A 180 18.02 0.66 -25.90
CA GLY A 180 19.09 1.16 -25.04
C GLY A 180 19.09 0.60 -23.62
N GLY A 181 18.19 -0.34 -23.29
CA GLY A 181 18.05 -0.90 -21.95
C GLY A 181 17.46 0.07 -20.92
N ALA A 182 16.66 1.02 -21.36
CA ALA A 182 16.04 2.03 -20.51
C ALA A 182 14.51 2.09 -20.70
N LEU A 183 13.80 2.32 -19.60
CA LEU A 183 12.38 2.62 -19.59
C LEU A 183 12.16 4.04 -20.15
N ASP A 184 11.28 4.18 -21.11
CA ASP A 184 10.84 5.45 -21.69
C ASP A 184 9.37 5.69 -21.35
N LEU A 185 9.07 6.77 -20.63
CA LEU A 185 7.75 7.23 -20.24
C LEU A 185 7.49 8.68 -20.71
N SER A 186 8.16 9.12 -21.76
CA SER A 186 8.10 10.51 -22.25
C SER A 186 6.70 10.95 -22.73
N ASP A 187 5.86 10.02 -23.08
CA ASP A 187 4.45 10.21 -23.44
C ASP A 187 3.48 10.20 -22.24
N ARG A 188 3.95 9.77 -21.04
CA ARG A 188 3.09 9.63 -19.87
C ARG A 188 3.03 10.89 -19.01
N ARG A 189 1.85 11.09 -18.42
CA ARG A 189 1.57 12.10 -17.40
C ARG A 189 1.25 11.41 -16.10
N ILE A 190 2.04 11.68 -15.08
CA ILE A 190 1.98 10.97 -13.79
C ILE A 190 1.68 11.97 -12.69
N VAL A 191 0.63 11.72 -11.92
CA VAL A 191 0.27 12.49 -10.73
C VAL A 191 0.70 11.71 -9.49
N LEU A 192 1.47 12.33 -8.60
CA LEU A 192 1.91 11.74 -7.34
C LEU A 192 1.17 12.41 -6.18
N LEU A 193 0.12 11.77 -5.67
CA LEU A 193 -0.54 12.19 -4.43
C LEU A 193 0.32 11.74 -3.24
N GLY A 194 1.06 12.67 -2.65
CA GLY A 194 2.10 12.39 -1.68
C GLY A 194 3.48 12.24 -2.33
N GLY A 195 3.87 13.18 -3.18
CA GLY A 195 5.14 13.14 -3.91
C GLY A 195 6.38 13.04 -3.00
N ALA A 196 6.35 13.60 -1.77
CA ALA A 196 7.41 13.51 -0.79
C ALA A 196 7.45 12.18 -0.01
N ALA A 197 6.52 11.26 -0.27
CA ALA A 197 6.54 9.94 0.36
C ALA A 197 7.79 9.15 -0.09
N GLU A 198 8.43 8.46 0.86
CA GLU A 198 9.68 7.73 0.61
C GLU A 198 9.53 6.59 -0.42
N LEU A 199 8.31 6.15 -0.66
CA LEU A 199 7.99 5.10 -1.63
C LEU A 199 7.43 5.65 -2.95
N ALA A 200 7.30 6.97 -3.11
CA ALA A 200 6.89 7.59 -4.36
C ALA A 200 8.05 7.62 -5.36
N PRO A 201 7.96 6.98 -6.54
CA PRO A 201 9.08 6.80 -7.45
C PRO A 201 9.32 8.00 -8.38
N ALA A 202 9.17 9.24 -7.86
CA ALA A 202 9.30 10.47 -8.63
C ALA A 202 10.62 10.58 -9.42
N THR A 203 11.74 10.17 -8.81
CA THR A 203 13.06 10.20 -9.45
C THR A 203 13.11 9.25 -10.65
N ALA A 204 12.55 8.04 -10.53
CA ALA A 204 12.52 7.06 -11.61
C ALA A 204 11.64 7.56 -12.77
N TRP A 205 10.46 8.10 -12.47
CA TRP A 205 9.54 8.59 -13.50
C TRP A 205 10.08 9.80 -14.26
N LEU A 206 10.73 10.74 -13.55
CA LEU A 206 11.40 11.87 -14.20
C LEU A 206 12.59 11.41 -15.03
N ALA A 207 13.40 10.45 -14.54
CA ALA A 207 14.49 9.88 -15.31
C ALA A 207 13.97 9.16 -16.56
N ALA A 208 12.84 8.47 -16.48
CA ALA A 208 12.17 7.85 -17.63
C ALA A 208 11.52 8.87 -18.60
N GLY A 209 11.64 10.17 -18.37
CA GLY A 209 11.16 11.22 -19.27
C GLY A 209 9.71 11.65 -19.03
N ALA A 210 9.01 11.11 -18.04
CA ALA A 210 7.61 11.41 -17.77
C ALA A 210 7.35 12.88 -17.40
N ARG A 211 6.12 13.34 -17.63
CA ARG A 211 5.59 14.58 -17.07
C ARG A 211 4.97 14.29 -15.72
N VAL A 212 5.58 14.78 -14.64
CA VAL A 212 5.18 14.48 -13.26
C VAL A 212 4.54 15.70 -12.63
N LEU A 213 3.32 15.54 -12.08
CA LEU A 213 2.66 16.48 -11.19
C LEU A 213 2.85 16.00 -9.74
N TRP A 214 3.59 16.77 -8.97
CA TRP A 214 3.90 16.53 -7.57
C TRP A 214 2.87 17.22 -6.69
N ILE A 215 2.04 16.46 -6.00
CA ILE A 215 1.07 16.94 -5.02
C ILE A 215 1.56 16.56 -3.62
N ASP A 216 1.99 17.54 -2.87
CA ASP A 216 2.44 17.40 -1.48
C ASP A 216 2.45 18.75 -0.77
N VAL A 217 2.41 18.74 0.55
CA VAL A 217 2.54 19.97 1.38
C VAL A 217 3.90 20.63 1.24
N ALA A 218 4.91 19.86 0.87
CA ALA A 218 6.27 20.33 0.62
C ALA A 218 6.56 20.38 -0.88
N ALA A 219 7.24 21.45 -1.32
CA ALA A 219 7.78 21.52 -2.67
C ALA A 219 8.81 20.40 -2.92
N PRO A 220 9.00 19.97 -4.19
CA PRO A 220 10.00 18.98 -4.53
C PRO A 220 11.40 19.38 -4.05
N PRO A 221 12.24 18.45 -3.55
CA PRO A 221 13.58 18.74 -3.09
C PRO A 221 14.43 19.40 -4.19
N ALA A 222 15.35 20.29 -3.80
CA ALA A 222 16.22 20.99 -4.75
C ALA A 222 17.05 20.05 -5.65
N GLN A 223 17.41 18.87 -5.14
CA GLN A 223 18.10 17.83 -5.92
C GLN A 223 17.22 17.29 -7.04
N LEU A 224 15.95 17.00 -6.76
CA LEU A 224 15.00 16.54 -7.78
C LEU A 224 14.75 17.62 -8.83
N ARG A 225 14.68 18.89 -8.43
CA ARG A 225 14.52 20.04 -9.33
C ARG A 225 15.75 20.33 -10.20
N ARG A 226 16.89 19.70 -9.92
CA ARG A 226 18.15 19.84 -10.67
C ARG A 226 18.57 18.55 -11.38
N SER A 227 17.78 17.48 -11.26
CA SER A 227 18.09 16.21 -11.91
C SER A 227 18.15 16.45 -13.43
N GLY A 228 19.19 15.95 -14.09
CA GLY A 228 19.35 16.04 -15.55
C GLY A 228 18.45 15.08 -16.34
N ALA A 229 17.29 14.74 -15.78
CA ALA A 229 16.29 13.86 -16.39
C ALA A 229 15.66 14.48 -17.64
N GLY A 230 15.05 13.68 -18.47
CA GLY A 230 14.39 14.12 -19.70
C GLY A 230 12.92 14.52 -19.55
N GLY A 231 12.38 14.53 -18.32
CA GLY A 231 10.97 14.77 -18.05
C GLY A 231 10.60 16.22 -17.75
N ARG A 232 9.37 16.41 -17.27
CA ARG A 232 8.89 17.69 -16.74
C ARG A 232 8.36 17.46 -15.33
N LEU A 233 8.79 18.29 -14.38
CA LEU A 233 8.28 18.32 -13.01
C LEU A 233 7.41 19.56 -12.83
N SER A 234 6.19 19.35 -12.34
CA SER A 234 5.23 20.39 -11.98
C SER A 234 4.81 20.21 -10.51
N TRP A 235 4.57 21.30 -9.78
CA TRP A 235 4.15 21.25 -8.37
C TRP A 235 3.34 22.50 -8.00
N ALA A 236 2.49 22.40 -6.97
CA ALA A 236 1.77 23.56 -6.46
C ALA A 236 2.74 24.56 -5.81
N ALA A 237 2.71 25.83 -6.22
CA ALA A 237 3.63 26.89 -5.78
C ALA A 237 3.62 27.07 -4.25
N GLY A 238 2.44 26.99 -3.62
CA GLY A 238 2.26 27.08 -2.17
C GLY A 238 2.26 25.75 -1.42
N GLY A 239 2.57 24.62 -2.09
CA GLY A 239 2.28 23.28 -1.60
C GLY A 239 0.81 22.89 -1.79
N ALA A 240 0.50 21.62 -1.59
CA ALA A 240 -0.86 21.08 -1.73
C ALA A 240 -1.15 20.10 -0.59
N ASP A 241 -2.13 20.41 0.25
CA ASP A 241 -2.56 19.55 1.35
C ASP A 241 -3.80 18.74 0.94
N LEU A 242 -3.63 17.42 0.86
CA LEU A 242 -4.69 16.48 0.51
C LEU A 242 -5.91 16.55 1.45
N LEU A 243 -5.72 16.95 2.70
CA LEU A 243 -6.80 17.03 3.68
C LEU A 243 -7.58 18.34 3.60
N THR A 244 -6.95 19.44 3.20
CA THR A 244 -7.57 20.78 3.22
C THR A 244 -7.86 21.34 1.82
N GLN A 245 -7.30 20.74 0.76
CA GLN A 245 -7.42 21.25 -0.62
C GLN A 245 -7.81 20.15 -1.65
N PRO A 246 -8.60 19.11 -1.29
CA PRO A 246 -8.83 17.98 -2.21
C PRO A 246 -9.53 18.40 -3.51
N GLN A 247 -10.48 19.35 -3.47
CA GLN A 247 -11.19 19.85 -4.65
C GLN A 247 -10.27 20.64 -5.59
N GLN A 248 -9.41 21.51 -5.05
CA GLN A 248 -8.45 22.29 -5.83
C GLN A 248 -7.41 21.36 -6.48
N ILE A 249 -6.99 20.31 -5.75
CA ILE A 249 -6.10 19.26 -6.28
C ILE A 249 -6.78 18.52 -7.44
N ALA A 250 -8.06 18.13 -7.31
CA ALA A 250 -8.81 17.50 -8.40
C ALA A 250 -8.87 18.42 -9.63
N ALA A 251 -9.18 19.70 -9.46
CA ALA A 251 -9.18 20.70 -10.54
C ALA A 251 -7.80 20.85 -11.20
N THR A 252 -6.72 20.83 -10.41
CA THR A 252 -5.34 20.89 -10.90
C THR A 252 -4.99 19.65 -11.74
N ILE A 253 -5.44 18.47 -11.32
CA ILE A 253 -5.25 17.23 -12.08
C ILE A 253 -6.00 17.28 -13.42
N ILE A 254 -7.23 17.79 -13.44
CA ILE A 254 -8.03 17.97 -14.67
C ILE A 254 -7.30 18.91 -15.64
N GLU A 255 -6.74 20.02 -15.16
CA GLU A 255 -5.96 20.93 -15.98
C GLU A 255 -4.67 20.26 -16.51
N PHE A 256 -3.95 19.54 -15.65
CA PHE A 256 -2.75 18.79 -16.03
C PHE A 256 -3.07 17.70 -17.08
N ALA A 257 -4.26 17.13 -17.04
CA ALA A 257 -4.76 16.12 -17.98
C ALA A 257 -5.23 16.69 -19.32
N ALA A 258 -5.27 18.01 -19.53
CA ALA A 258 -5.73 18.62 -20.78
C ALA A 258 -4.98 18.14 -22.03
N GLY A 259 -3.78 17.57 -21.88
CA GLY A 259 -2.98 17.00 -22.96
C GLY A 259 -3.07 15.47 -23.09
N GLY A 260 -3.94 14.78 -22.36
CA GLY A 260 -4.12 13.33 -22.35
C GLY A 260 -4.31 12.78 -20.94
N PRO A 261 -4.75 11.52 -20.81
CA PRO A 261 -5.04 10.92 -19.50
C PRO A 261 -3.79 10.84 -18.60
N VAL A 262 -4.03 10.66 -17.32
CA VAL A 262 -2.99 10.63 -16.28
C VAL A 262 -2.93 9.29 -15.56
N ASP A 263 -1.74 8.93 -15.13
CA ASP A 263 -1.50 7.83 -14.18
C ASP A 263 -1.44 8.43 -12.77
N VAL A 264 -2.35 8.03 -11.88
CA VAL A 264 -2.43 8.60 -10.52
C VAL A 264 -1.85 7.63 -9.50
N GLY A 265 -0.80 8.03 -8.81
CA GLY A 265 -0.18 7.26 -7.73
C GLY A 265 -0.57 7.79 -6.34
N LEU A 266 -1.10 6.92 -5.49
CA LEU A 266 -1.59 7.21 -4.15
C LEU A 266 -0.52 6.83 -3.12
N TYR A 267 0.44 7.73 -2.86
CA TYR A 267 1.62 7.47 -2.04
C TYR A 267 1.61 8.15 -0.67
N ALA A 268 0.72 9.14 -0.45
CA ALA A 268 0.69 9.85 0.82
C ALA A 268 0.40 8.89 1.99
N TYR A 269 1.17 9.03 3.05
CA TYR A 269 0.97 8.31 4.30
C TYR A 269 1.35 9.17 5.49
N ALA A 270 0.72 8.93 6.65
CA ALA A 270 1.08 9.60 7.88
C ALA A 270 0.72 8.77 9.12
N PRO A 271 1.61 8.65 10.10
CA PRO A 271 1.34 7.91 11.31
C PRO A 271 0.37 8.64 12.24
N GLY A 272 -0.38 7.88 13.02
CA GLY A 272 -1.13 8.31 14.20
C GLY A 272 -2.53 8.89 13.95
N LYS A 273 -3.42 8.75 14.93
CA LYS A 273 -4.77 9.35 15.07
C LYS A 273 -5.62 9.30 13.78
N ALA A 274 -5.72 8.15 13.13
CA ALA A 274 -6.47 7.97 11.87
C ALA A 274 -6.02 8.89 10.70
N ARG A 275 -4.84 9.53 10.79
CA ARG A 275 -4.35 10.41 9.73
C ARG A 275 -4.14 9.64 8.43
N GLU A 276 -3.61 8.42 8.50
CA GLU A 276 -3.49 7.54 7.33
C GLU A 276 -4.84 7.34 6.65
N TRP A 277 -5.89 7.01 7.41
CA TRP A 277 -7.21 6.77 6.86
C TRP A 277 -7.82 8.02 6.22
N ARG A 278 -7.68 9.19 6.87
CA ARG A 278 -8.13 10.46 6.29
C ARG A 278 -7.40 10.79 4.99
N LEU A 279 -6.08 10.57 4.92
CA LEU A 279 -5.29 10.80 3.72
C LEU A 279 -5.69 9.87 2.58
N THR A 280 -5.84 8.57 2.85
CA THR A 280 -6.27 7.62 1.81
C THR A 280 -7.69 7.90 1.33
N ALA A 281 -8.61 8.24 2.22
CA ALA A 281 -9.96 8.65 1.85
C ALA A 281 -9.97 9.93 1.00
N ALA A 282 -9.14 10.92 1.34
CA ALA A 282 -8.99 12.13 0.54
C ALA A 282 -8.44 11.83 -0.86
N MET A 283 -7.40 10.97 -0.96
CA MET A 283 -6.86 10.55 -2.25
C MET A 283 -7.91 9.81 -3.10
N ASN A 284 -8.68 8.90 -2.50
CA ASN A 284 -9.76 8.19 -3.18
C ASN A 284 -10.86 9.17 -3.64
N ALA A 285 -11.25 10.13 -2.78
CA ALA A 285 -12.24 11.15 -3.13
C ALA A 285 -11.77 12.05 -4.29
N ILE A 286 -10.46 12.37 -4.36
CA ILE A 286 -9.88 13.08 -5.49
C ILE A 286 -10.02 12.24 -6.76
N VAL A 287 -9.61 10.96 -6.73
CA VAL A 287 -9.72 10.07 -7.91
C VAL A 287 -11.17 9.94 -8.36
N ASP A 288 -12.10 9.73 -7.42
CA ASP A 288 -13.53 9.55 -7.72
C ASP A 288 -14.18 10.85 -8.29
N ALA A 289 -13.63 12.02 -7.99
CA ALA A 289 -14.12 13.30 -8.52
C ALA A 289 -13.60 13.64 -9.92
N LEU A 290 -12.62 12.88 -10.44
CA LEU A 290 -12.08 13.13 -11.78
C LEU A 290 -13.07 12.65 -12.85
N PRO A 291 -13.28 13.43 -13.94
CA PRO A 291 -14.17 13.01 -15.04
C PRO A 291 -13.73 11.69 -15.69
N PRO A 292 -14.66 10.93 -16.27
CA PRO A 292 -14.34 9.74 -17.06
C PRO A 292 -13.31 10.04 -18.16
N GLY A 293 -12.31 9.15 -18.29
CA GLY A 293 -11.24 9.29 -19.28
C GLY A 293 -10.07 10.19 -18.88
N VAL A 294 -10.15 10.85 -17.72
CA VAL A 294 -9.02 11.62 -17.17
C VAL A 294 -7.96 10.69 -16.58
N VAL A 295 -8.36 9.61 -15.92
CA VAL A 295 -7.45 8.64 -15.31
C VAL A 295 -7.25 7.43 -16.21
N ASP A 296 -5.99 7.15 -16.56
CA ASP A 296 -5.60 5.92 -17.26
C ASP A 296 -5.30 4.80 -16.26
N THR A 297 -4.49 5.10 -15.26
CA THR A 297 -4.10 4.13 -14.23
C THR A 297 -4.23 4.71 -12.82
N VAL A 298 -4.66 3.86 -11.88
CA VAL A 298 -4.50 4.12 -10.43
C VAL A 298 -3.45 3.18 -9.88
N THR A 299 -2.44 3.74 -9.22
CA THR A 299 -1.39 2.99 -8.53
C THR A 299 -1.48 3.20 -7.03
N LEU A 300 -1.43 2.11 -6.26
CA LEU A 300 -1.42 2.15 -4.81
C LEU A 300 -0.56 1.04 -4.21
N LEU A 301 -0.04 1.30 -3.00
CA LEU A 301 0.80 0.36 -2.27
C LEU A 301 0.06 -0.09 -1.01
N VAL A 302 -0.15 -1.40 -0.88
CA VAL A 302 -0.76 -2.03 0.28
C VAL A 302 0.32 -2.55 1.21
N SER A 303 0.17 -2.33 2.51
CA SER A 303 1.09 -2.87 3.51
C SER A 303 0.94 -4.39 3.63
N PRO A 304 2.02 -5.15 3.76
CA PRO A 304 1.95 -6.59 4.01
C PRO A 304 1.42 -6.94 5.42
N THR A 305 1.19 -5.95 6.28
CA THR A 305 0.44 -6.13 7.54
C THR A 305 -1.08 -6.07 7.35
N THR A 306 -1.56 -6.14 6.10
CA THR A 306 -2.97 -6.25 5.73
C THR A 306 -3.26 -7.71 5.37
N PRO A 307 -4.40 -8.30 5.78
CA PRO A 307 -4.67 -9.71 5.51
C PRO A 307 -4.77 -9.95 4.00
N GLY A 308 -4.14 -10.99 3.51
CA GLY A 308 -4.18 -11.36 2.11
C GLY A 308 -4.47 -12.86 1.92
N GLN A 309 -5.22 -13.19 0.87
CA GLN A 309 -5.42 -14.57 0.47
C GLN A 309 -4.06 -15.23 0.21
N LEU A 310 -3.84 -16.41 0.77
CA LEU A 310 -2.61 -17.17 0.56
C LEU A 310 -2.72 -18.03 -0.71
N THR A 311 -1.62 -18.09 -1.45
CA THR A 311 -1.45 -19.04 -2.54
C THR A 311 -1.07 -20.42 -1.99
N VAL A 312 -1.19 -21.46 -2.81
CA VAL A 312 -0.74 -22.81 -2.44
C VAL A 312 0.74 -22.81 -2.03
N GLN A 313 1.59 -22.11 -2.79
CA GLN A 313 3.02 -22.01 -2.50
C GLN A 313 3.32 -21.32 -1.16
N GLU A 314 2.54 -20.30 -0.79
CA GLU A 314 2.71 -19.63 0.50
C GLU A 314 2.26 -20.50 1.67
N LEU A 315 1.21 -21.30 1.49
CA LEU A 315 0.77 -22.28 2.49
C LEU A 315 1.81 -23.37 2.69
N GLU A 316 2.39 -23.91 1.61
CA GLU A 316 3.47 -24.87 1.67
C GLU A 316 4.71 -24.28 2.37
N SER A 317 5.03 -23.04 2.09
CA SER A 317 6.15 -22.32 2.74
C SER A 317 5.89 -22.08 4.23
N GLU A 318 4.63 -21.75 4.64
CA GLU A 318 4.26 -21.63 6.06
C GLU A 318 4.40 -22.98 6.78
N GLU A 319 3.94 -24.07 6.16
CA GLU A 319 4.06 -25.41 6.71
C GLU A 319 5.52 -25.85 6.84
N GLN A 320 6.34 -25.59 5.83
CA GLN A 320 7.77 -25.87 5.89
C GLN A 320 8.45 -25.09 7.03
N ARG A 321 8.21 -23.77 7.15
CA ARG A 321 8.74 -22.96 8.26
C ARG A 321 8.26 -23.46 9.62
N ARG A 322 7.03 -23.95 9.72
CA ARG A 322 6.50 -24.56 10.94
C ARG A 322 7.24 -25.86 11.29
N TYR A 323 7.57 -26.67 10.31
CA TYR A 323 8.31 -27.91 10.49
C TYR A 323 9.78 -27.65 10.86
N GLU A 324 10.44 -26.74 10.18
CA GLU A 324 11.88 -26.43 10.33
C GLU A 324 12.20 -25.47 11.48
N ARG A 325 11.19 -24.99 12.19
CA ARG A 325 11.37 -24.00 13.26
C ARG A 325 12.35 -24.43 14.35
N PRO A 326 13.19 -23.50 14.87
CA PRO A 326 14.18 -23.81 15.88
C PRO A 326 13.52 -24.18 17.24
N ALA A 327 14.25 -24.95 18.07
CA ALA A 327 13.75 -25.49 19.33
C ALA A 327 13.16 -24.43 20.31
N TRP A 328 13.70 -23.21 20.30
CA TRP A 328 13.17 -22.13 21.13
C TRP A 328 11.76 -21.70 20.69
N GLN A 329 11.46 -21.71 19.39
CA GLN A 329 10.11 -21.42 18.90
C GLN A 329 9.11 -22.50 19.32
N HIS A 330 9.51 -23.78 19.32
CA HIS A 330 8.69 -24.87 19.88
C HIS A 330 8.34 -24.62 21.35
N THR A 331 9.31 -24.15 22.14
CA THR A 331 9.09 -23.84 23.56
C THR A 331 8.12 -22.69 23.72
N PHE A 332 8.30 -21.61 22.95
CA PHE A 332 7.44 -20.41 23.01
C PHE A 332 6.01 -20.71 22.53
N ASP A 333 5.87 -21.53 21.51
CA ASP A 333 4.56 -22.00 20.99
C ASP A 333 3.84 -22.84 22.06
N ARG A 334 4.54 -23.79 22.71
CA ARG A 334 4.00 -24.59 23.81
C ARG A 334 3.55 -23.73 24.99
N LEU A 335 4.25 -22.64 25.26
CA LEU A 335 3.89 -21.66 26.28
C LEU A 335 2.84 -20.64 25.79
N ARG A 336 2.35 -20.75 24.56
CA ARG A 336 1.42 -19.82 23.89
C ARG A 336 1.91 -18.38 23.81
N LEU A 337 3.21 -18.14 23.86
CA LEU A 337 3.81 -16.81 23.72
C LEU A 337 3.77 -16.31 22.25
N LEU A 338 3.66 -17.23 21.29
CA LEU A 338 3.51 -16.94 19.84
C LEU A 338 2.04 -16.93 19.39
N GLY A 339 1.11 -16.92 20.33
CA GLY A 339 -0.32 -16.97 20.06
C GLY A 339 -0.87 -18.39 19.95
N SER A 340 -2.11 -18.52 19.54
CA SER A 340 -2.78 -19.79 19.32
C SER A 340 -3.13 -19.94 17.85
N GLY A 341 -2.89 -21.14 17.31
CA GLY A 341 -3.23 -21.51 15.93
C GLY A 341 -2.12 -21.22 14.91
N SER A 342 -2.49 -21.27 13.64
CA SER A 342 -1.61 -21.05 12.49
C SER A 342 -1.40 -19.56 12.19
N GLY A 343 -0.46 -19.26 11.31
CA GLY A 343 -0.24 -17.93 10.74
C GLY A 343 -1.34 -17.49 9.78
N HIS A 344 -2.29 -18.36 9.49
CA HIS A 344 -3.46 -18.07 8.67
C HIS A 344 -4.78 -18.47 9.36
N VAL A 345 -5.87 -17.97 8.85
CA VAL A 345 -7.25 -18.41 9.16
C VAL A 345 -7.86 -18.99 7.89
N THR A 346 -8.67 -20.04 8.04
CA THR A 346 -9.35 -20.70 6.92
C THR A 346 -10.87 -20.62 7.07
N VAL A 347 -11.55 -20.28 5.97
CA VAL A 347 -13.01 -20.37 5.84
C VAL A 347 -13.29 -21.12 4.53
N GLY A 348 -13.93 -22.26 4.61
CA GLY A 348 -14.02 -23.18 3.48
C GLY A 348 -12.65 -23.64 3.01
N ASP A 349 -12.32 -23.42 1.76
CA ASP A 349 -11.04 -23.70 1.12
C ASP A 349 -10.14 -22.46 0.97
N VAL A 350 -10.58 -21.33 1.51
CA VAL A 350 -9.84 -20.06 1.46
C VAL A 350 -8.98 -19.88 2.71
N ALA A 351 -7.69 -19.72 2.54
CA ALA A 351 -6.75 -19.35 3.60
C ALA A 351 -6.32 -17.87 3.45
N VAL A 352 -6.32 -17.14 4.57
CA VAL A 352 -5.93 -15.72 4.66
C VAL A 352 -4.90 -15.54 5.75
N SER A 353 -3.84 -14.79 5.47
CA SER A 353 -2.76 -14.52 6.41
C SER A 353 -3.23 -13.76 7.66
N ARG A 354 -2.76 -14.15 8.83
CA ARG A 354 -2.91 -13.41 10.10
C ARG A 354 -1.78 -12.38 10.25
N SER A 355 -1.62 -11.56 9.22
CA SER A 355 -0.54 -10.57 9.09
C SER A 355 -0.82 -9.24 9.78
N VAL A 356 -2.04 -9.01 10.24
CA VAL A 356 -2.45 -7.78 10.93
C VAL A 356 -1.73 -7.64 12.27
N VAL A 357 -1.22 -6.43 12.55
CA VAL A 357 -0.50 -6.13 13.79
C VAL A 357 -1.15 -4.96 14.55
N SER A 358 -1.46 -5.18 15.82
CA SER A 358 -2.23 -4.25 16.64
C SER A 358 -1.49 -2.94 16.95
N ILE A 359 -0.16 -2.94 16.91
CA ILE A 359 0.68 -1.78 17.20
C ILE A 359 0.48 -0.63 16.20
N GLN A 360 0.00 -0.91 14.98
CA GLN A 360 -0.25 0.10 13.95
C GLN A 360 -1.58 0.84 14.16
N GLY A 361 -2.50 0.25 14.92
CA GLY A 361 -3.80 0.82 15.25
C GLY A 361 -4.88 0.57 14.19
N GLY A 362 -6.16 0.55 14.64
CA GLY A 362 -7.31 0.26 13.79
C GLY A 362 -7.52 1.24 12.65
N GLY A 363 -7.14 2.50 12.81
CA GLY A 363 -7.24 3.49 11.73
C GLY A 363 -6.25 3.25 10.57
N TYR A 364 -5.04 2.78 10.88
CA TYR A 364 -4.10 2.35 9.84
C TYR A 364 -4.63 1.12 9.10
N GLN A 365 -5.11 0.13 9.87
CA GLN A 365 -5.65 -1.09 9.28
C GLN A 365 -6.88 -0.83 8.40
N ALA A 366 -7.77 0.06 8.82
CA ALA A 366 -8.91 0.49 8.02
C ALA A 366 -8.47 1.17 6.71
N ALA A 367 -7.46 2.05 6.76
CA ALA A 367 -6.89 2.68 5.57
C ALA A 367 -6.36 1.65 4.57
N GLN A 368 -5.58 0.68 5.04
CA GLN A 368 -5.00 -0.35 4.19
C GLN A 368 -6.08 -1.30 3.62
N TYR A 369 -7.03 -1.71 4.46
CA TYR A 369 -8.05 -2.69 4.09
C TYR A 369 -9.17 -2.07 3.25
N LEU A 370 -9.82 -1.00 3.74
CA LEU A 370 -10.98 -0.40 3.08
C LEU A 370 -10.58 0.50 1.91
N GLU A 371 -9.62 1.42 2.14
CA GLU A 371 -9.30 2.46 1.16
C GLU A 371 -8.25 2.02 0.13
N LYS A 372 -7.48 0.97 0.41
CA LYS A 372 -6.52 0.47 -0.57
C LYS A 372 -6.97 -0.87 -1.16
N MET A 373 -7.13 -1.92 -0.36
CA MET A 373 -7.51 -3.24 -0.91
C MET A 373 -8.89 -3.24 -1.54
N MET A 374 -9.93 -2.81 -0.81
CA MET A 374 -11.30 -2.82 -1.34
C MET A 374 -11.48 -1.83 -2.48
N ALA A 375 -10.82 -0.67 -2.41
CA ALA A 375 -10.83 0.30 -3.51
C ALA A 375 -10.14 -0.27 -4.76
N ALA A 376 -8.96 -0.89 -4.64
CA ALA A 376 -8.26 -1.51 -5.76
C ALA A 376 -9.10 -2.62 -6.41
N GLU A 377 -9.67 -3.52 -5.59
CA GLU A 377 -10.55 -4.58 -6.07
C GLU A 377 -11.80 -3.99 -6.77
N THR A 378 -12.36 -2.90 -6.24
CA THR A 378 -13.51 -2.21 -6.84
C THR A 378 -13.15 -1.58 -8.19
N TRP A 379 -12.00 -0.94 -8.31
CA TRP A 379 -11.56 -0.34 -9.58
C TRP A 379 -11.16 -1.39 -10.61
N ALA A 380 -10.59 -2.52 -10.20
CA ALA A 380 -10.18 -3.60 -11.11
C ALA A 380 -11.36 -4.44 -11.60
N THR A 381 -12.44 -4.55 -10.84
CA THR A 381 -13.59 -5.39 -11.18
C THR A 381 -14.70 -4.54 -11.80
N TRP A 382 -14.92 -4.74 -13.09
CA TRP A 382 -15.90 -4.01 -13.90
C TRP A 382 -17.33 -4.51 -13.59
N GLY A 383 -17.98 -3.94 -12.60
CA GLY A 383 -19.43 -4.01 -12.49
C GLY A 383 -20.09 -2.80 -13.18
N PRO A 384 -21.43 -2.78 -13.35
CA PRO A 384 -22.10 -1.59 -13.84
C PRO A 384 -21.65 -0.41 -12.99
N PRO A 385 -21.28 0.73 -13.60
CA PRO A 385 -20.74 1.85 -12.87
C PRO A 385 -21.72 2.24 -11.77
N LEU A 386 -21.23 2.37 -10.54
CA LEU A 386 -21.84 3.33 -9.64
C LEU A 386 -21.77 4.63 -10.45
N ALA A 387 -22.93 5.12 -10.92
CA ALA A 387 -23.00 6.27 -11.82
C ALA A 387 -22.14 7.38 -11.22
N ALA A 388 -21.08 7.77 -11.88
CA ALA A 388 -20.11 8.79 -11.55
C ALA A 388 -18.74 8.36 -10.99
N VAL A 389 -18.37 7.08 -10.94
CA VAL A 389 -17.00 6.70 -10.54
C VAL A 389 -16.11 6.60 -11.76
N THR A 390 -14.98 7.30 -11.74
CA THR A 390 -13.91 7.14 -12.73
C THR A 390 -13.47 5.68 -12.76
N GLN A 391 -13.48 5.09 -13.96
CA GLN A 391 -12.99 3.72 -14.16
C GLN A 391 -11.62 3.80 -14.83
N PRO A 392 -10.53 3.54 -14.11
CA PRO A 392 -9.21 3.49 -14.69
C PRO A 392 -9.11 2.29 -15.65
N ARG A 393 -8.31 2.44 -16.70
CA ARG A 393 -8.01 1.33 -17.64
C ARG A 393 -7.12 0.28 -16.98
N HIS A 394 -6.31 0.70 -16.03
CA HIS A 394 -5.40 -0.17 -15.30
C HIS A 394 -5.44 0.14 -13.79
N VAL A 395 -5.20 -0.89 -12.99
CA VAL A 395 -5.00 -0.78 -11.54
C VAL A 395 -3.69 -1.47 -11.19
N SER A 396 -2.73 -0.73 -10.63
CA SER A 396 -1.50 -1.29 -10.08
C SER A 396 -1.60 -1.30 -8.55
N ALA A 397 -1.91 -2.45 -7.99
CA ALA A 397 -2.04 -2.63 -6.55
C ALA A 397 -0.99 -3.63 -6.05
N ASN A 398 0.12 -3.11 -5.51
CA ASN A 398 1.24 -3.93 -5.09
C ASN A 398 1.30 -4.06 -3.57
N ILE A 399 1.53 -5.28 -3.07
CA ILE A 399 1.89 -5.51 -1.67
C ILE A 399 3.37 -5.13 -1.54
N ALA A 400 3.60 -3.98 -0.89
CA ALA A 400 4.93 -3.44 -0.68
C ALA A 400 5.58 -4.04 0.58
N GLY A 401 6.80 -4.50 0.48
CA GLY A 401 7.57 -5.02 1.62
C GLY A 401 7.62 -4.07 2.81
N VAL A 402 7.71 -4.59 4.02
CA VAL A 402 7.85 -3.77 5.22
C VAL A 402 9.10 -2.90 5.11
N SER A 403 8.90 -1.61 4.87
CA SER A 403 9.98 -0.66 4.61
C SER A 403 10.29 0.14 5.86
N LYS A 404 11.58 0.31 6.15
CA LYS A 404 12.08 1.13 7.28
C LYS A 404 11.90 2.64 7.02
N THR A 405 10.68 3.06 6.66
CA THR A 405 10.33 4.46 6.47
C THR A 405 10.40 5.24 7.79
N ARG A 406 10.38 6.57 7.72
CA ARG A 406 10.42 7.44 8.92
C ARG A 406 9.35 7.09 9.95
N SER A 407 8.19 6.62 9.51
CA SER A 407 7.11 6.19 10.40
C SER A 407 7.50 4.98 11.27
N LEU A 408 8.39 4.11 10.78
CA LEU A 408 8.89 2.93 11.49
C LEU A 408 10.19 3.18 12.29
N GLN A 409 10.73 4.39 12.28
CA GLN A 409 11.91 4.76 13.08
C GLN A 409 11.59 5.00 14.57
N HIS A 410 10.33 4.81 14.98
CA HIS A 410 9.98 4.81 16.40
C HIS A 410 10.68 3.63 17.10
N PRO A 411 11.30 3.82 18.29
CA PRO A 411 12.12 2.79 18.96
C PRO A 411 11.42 1.44 19.16
N VAL A 412 10.10 1.43 19.38
CA VAL A 412 9.31 0.20 19.53
C VAL A 412 9.22 -0.56 18.21
N PHE A 413 8.96 0.14 17.09
CA PHE A 413 8.95 -0.48 15.76
C PHE A 413 10.35 -0.95 15.35
N ASP A 414 11.39 -0.14 15.60
CA ASP A 414 12.77 -0.52 15.32
C ASP A 414 13.19 -1.79 16.06
N ALA A 415 12.81 -1.92 17.36
CA ALA A 415 13.03 -3.15 18.10
C ALA A 415 12.21 -4.34 17.56
N ALA A 416 10.92 -4.13 17.27
CA ALA A 416 10.04 -5.17 16.76
C ALA A 416 10.55 -5.72 15.42
N PHE A 417 10.85 -4.85 14.47
CA PHE A 417 11.37 -5.27 13.17
C PHE A 417 12.84 -5.72 13.23
N GLY A 418 13.65 -5.16 14.14
CA GLY A 418 15.02 -5.63 14.39
C GLY A 418 15.08 -7.07 14.93
N GLY A 419 14.07 -7.49 15.69
CA GLY A 419 13.93 -8.88 16.17
C GLY A 419 13.20 -9.81 15.20
N ALA A 420 12.47 -9.27 14.21
CA ALA A 420 11.63 -10.05 13.30
C ALA A 420 12.42 -11.01 12.40
N THR A 421 13.72 -10.73 12.19
CA THR A 421 14.64 -11.64 11.50
C THR A 421 14.79 -13.01 12.20
N ALA A 422 14.50 -13.10 13.50
CA ALA A 422 14.46 -14.38 14.22
C ALA A 422 13.29 -15.28 13.79
N PHE A 423 12.35 -14.72 13.02
CA PHE A 423 11.21 -15.40 12.43
C PHE A 423 11.25 -15.35 10.89
N GLU A 424 12.44 -15.09 10.32
CA GLU A 424 12.64 -14.98 8.87
C GLU A 424 11.77 -13.91 8.20
N VAL A 425 11.44 -12.85 8.94
CA VAL A 425 10.76 -11.68 8.38
C VAL A 425 11.80 -10.65 7.98
N GLU A 426 11.77 -10.28 6.71
CA GLU A 426 12.64 -9.28 6.12
C GLU A 426 12.02 -7.89 6.18
N THR A 427 12.86 -6.89 6.40
CA THR A 427 12.50 -5.48 6.28
C THR A 427 13.43 -4.80 5.28
N PHE A 428 12.87 -3.93 4.46
CA PHE A 428 13.55 -3.34 3.33
C PHE A 428 13.95 -1.89 3.58
N PRO A 429 15.10 -1.42 3.05
CA PRO A 429 15.35 0.01 2.91
C PRO A 429 14.26 0.65 2.03
N PRO A 430 13.76 1.86 2.35
CA PRO A 430 12.71 2.50 1.55
C PRO A 430 13.07 2.63 0.07
N ALA A 431 14.35 2.92 -0.24
CA ALA A 431 14.82 3.05 -1.61
C ALA A 431 14.72 1.72 -2.41
N VAL A 432 14.97 0.56 -1.77
CA VAL A 432 14.80 -0.75 -2.39
C VAL A 432 13.32 -1.03 -2.67
N THR A 433 12.45 -0.78 -1.69
CA THR A 433 10.99 -0.95 -1.88
C THR A 433 10.48 -0.01 -2.97
N CYS A 434 10.92 1.24 -2.99
CA CYS A 434 10.55 2.20 -4.01
C CYS A 434 10.96 1.71 -5.42
N ALA A 435 12.18 1.19 -5.59
CA ALA A 435 12.67 0.68 -6.86
C ALA A 435 11.91 -0.57 -7.32
N LEU A 436 11.64 -1.53 -6.40
CA LEU A 436 10.84 -2.72 -6.71
C LEU A 436 9.42 -2.33 -7.13
N ASN A 437 8.76 -1.44 -6.38
CA ASN A 437 7.41 -0.98 -6.74
C ASN A 437 7.40 -0.18 -8.04
N ALA A 438 8.44 0.59 -8.35
CA ALA A 438 8.56 1.25 -9.65
C ALA A 438 8.61 0.24 -10.79
N MET A 439 9.39 -0.84 -10.67
CA MET A 439 9.46 -1.90 -11.67
C MET A 439 8.14 -2.63 -11.84
N LEU A 440 7.47 -3.00 -10.75
CA LEU A 440 6.16 -3.66 -10.79
C LEU A 440 5.10 -2.76 -11.40
N THR A 441 5.07 -1.48 -11.01
CA THR A 441 4.14 -0.48 -11.57
C THR A 441 4.39 -0.24 -13.05
N ALA A 442 5.64 -0.13 -13.49
CA ALA A 442 5.98 0.04 -14.91
C ALA A 442 5.50 -1.16 -15.74
N ARG A 443 5.68 -2.38 -15.24
CA ARG A 443 5.13 -3.58 -15.87
C ARG A 443 3.61 -3.51 -15.96
N ASP A 444 2.91 -3.16 -14.87
CA ASP A 444 1.46 -3.06 -14.86
C ASP A 444 0.92 -2.01 -15.85
N TRP A 445 1.69 -0.96 -16.13
CA TRP A 445 1.31 0.07 -17.11
C TRP A 445 1.56 -0.33 -18.55
N LEU A 446 2.60 -1.12 -18.82
CA LEU A 446 3.10 -1.38 -20.17
C LEU A 446 2.66 -2.75 -20.71
N ASP A 447 2.49 -3.74 -19.85
CA ASP A 447 2.08 -5.08 -20.26
C ASP A 447 0.54 -5.18 -20.32
N PRO A 448 -0.05 -5.33 -21.52
CA PRO A 448 -1.50 -5.49 -21.63
C PRO A 448 -2.01 -6.79 -20.99
N ALA A 449 -1.13 -7.77 -20.72
CA ALA A 449 -1.46 -8.99 -20.01
C ALA A 449 -1.31 -8.85 -18.47
N ALA A 450 -0.86 -7.69 -17.98
CA ALA A 450 -0.78 -7.45 -16.54
C ALA A 450 -2.14 -7.62 -15.87
N VAL A 451 -2.17 -8.19 -14.67
CA VAL A 451 -3.41 -8.51 -13.94
C VAL A 451 -4.33 -7.30 -13.78
N GLY A 452 -3.76 -6.13 -13.51
CA GLY A 452 -4.50 -4.88 -13.35
C GLY A 452 -5.00 -4.28 -14.66
N SER A 453 -4.56 -4.78 -15.82
CA SER A 453 -4.98 -4.27 -17.13
C SER A 453 -6.43 -4.64 -17.44
N SER A 454 -7.20 -3.70 -17.96
CA SER A 454 -8.56 -3.98 -18.46
C SER A 454 -8.56 -4.92 -19.66
N ALA A 455 -7.42 -5.06 -20.36
CA ALA A 455 -7.25 -5.96 -21.49
C ALA A 455 -6.91 -7.40 -21.08
N ALA A 456 -6.48 -7.63 -19.83
CA ALA A 456 -6.18 -8.97 -19.33
C ALA A 456 -7.45 -9.84 -19.27
N GLY A 457 -7.38 -11.03 -19.87
CA GLY A 457 -8.48 -11.98 -19.90
C GLY A 457 -8.60 -12.75 -18.60
N PHE A 458 -9.69 -12.55 -17.87
CA PHE A 458 -10.06 -13.36 -16.69
C PHE A 458 -11.43 -14.00 -16.92
N ALA A 459 -11.63 -15.22 -16.41
CA ALA A 459 -12.91 -15.92 -16.55
C ALA A 459 -14.02 -15.21 -15.77
N THR A 460 -13.71 -14.68 -14.58
CA THR A 460 -14.65 -13.94 -13.73
C THR A 460 -14.00 -12.70 -13.10
N GLU A 461 -14.83 -11.76 -12.61
CA GLU A 461 -14.38 -10.64 -11.81
C GLU A 461 -13.69 -11.12 -10.50
N ALA A 462 -14.16 -12.22 -9.92
CA ALA A 462 -13.59 -12.80 -8.72
C ALA A 462 -12.15 -13.32 -8.97
N ASP A 463 -11.89 -13.92 -10.15
CA ASP A 463 -10.55 -14.37 -10.53
C ASP A 463 -9.61 -13.19 -10.70
N ARG A 464 -10.06 -12.11 -11.33
CA ARG A 464 -9.28 -10.87 -11.46
C ARG A 464 -8.97 -10.27 -10.09
N ALA A 465 -9.97 -10.13 -9.22
CA ALA A 465 -9.80 -9.61 -7.87
C ALA A 465 -8.83 -10.46 -7.03
N ALA A 466 -8.90 -11.78 -7.17
CA ALA A 466 -7.96 -12.68 -6.53
C ALA A 466 -6.53 -12.44 -7.04
N ALA A 467 -6.34 -12.45 -8.35
CA ALA A 467 -5.03 -12.30 -8.98
C ALA A 467 -4.38 -10.94 -8.68
N LEU A 468 -5.16 -9.86 -8.63
CA LEU A 468 -4.65 -8.50 -8.41
C LEU A 468 -3.76 -8.38 -7.16
N LEU A 469 -4.15 -9.05 -6.07
CA LEU A 469 -3.47 -8.93 -4.78
C LEU A 469 -2.66 -10.20 -4.41
N THR A 470 -2.60 -11.20 -5.29
CA THR A 470 -1.88 -12.44 -5.03
C THR A 470 -0.74 -12.72 -6.00
N SER A 471 -0.79 -12.21 -7.24
CA SER A 471 0.15 -12.59 -8.29
C SER A 471 1.56 -12.07 -8.05
N ALA A 472 1.74 -10.77 -7.85
CA ALA A 472 3.05 -10.13 -7.68
C ALA A 472 3.08 -9.33 -6.38
N ARG A 473 3.63 -9.92 -5.31
CA ARG A 473 3.70 -9.27 -4.00
C ARG A 473 5.00 -9.53 -3.26
N VAL A 474 5.50 -8.49 -2.60
CA VAL A 474 6.67 -8.56 -1.72
C VAL A 474 6.18 -8.43 -0.29
N HIS A 475 6.01 -9.54 0.41
CA HIS A 475 5.50 -9.54 1.79
C HIS A 475 6.59 -9.72 2.85
N GLY A 476 7.86 -9.93 2.44
CA GLY A 476 8.99 -10.05 3.36
C GLY A 476 8.86 -11.22 4.34
N GLY A 477 8.17 -12.29 4.00
CA GLY A 477 7.95 -13.44 4.86
C GLY A 477 6.77 -13.31 5.84
N LEU A 478 6.06 -12.17 5.90
CA LEU A 478 4.94 -12.00 6.84
C LEU A 478 3.76 -12.93 6.55
N TYR A 479 3.49 -13.23 5.27
CA TYR A 479 2.35 -14.08 4.89
C TYR A 479 2.60 -15.58 5.14
N VAL A 480 3.87 -15.96 5.24
CA VAL A 480 4.28 -17.34 5.49
C VAL A 480 4.80 -17.56 6.92
N LEU A 481 4.45 -16.67 7.84
CA LEU A 481 4.70 -16.87 9.27
C LEU A 481 3.88 -18.05 9.79
N PRO A 482 4.48 -18.99 10.53
CA PRO A 482 3.74 -20.11 11.13
C PRO A 482 2.89 -19.72 12.36
N TYR A 483 2.85 -18.44 12.70
CA TYR A 483 2.16 -17.87 13.86
C TYR A 483 1.48 -16.55 13.48
N PRO A 484 0.49 -16.07 14.26
CA PRO A 484 -0.07 -14.75 14.07
C PRO A 484 0.99 -13.65 14.16
N ALA A 485 1.02 -12.73 13.21
CA ALA A 485 2.04 -11.69 13.14
C ALA A 485 2.03 -10.76 14.36
N ASP A 486 0.85 -10.48 14.95
CA ASP A 486 0.75 -9.61 16.14
C ASP A 486 1.53 -10.15 17.32
N GLN A 487 1.38 -11.44 17.65
CA GLN A 487 2.10 -12.08 18.74
C GLN A 487 3.58 -12.28 18.38
N THR A 488 3.88 -12.68 17.16
CA THR A 488 5.25 -12.80 16.65
C THR A 488 6.00 -11.49 16.79
N LEU A 489 5.37 -10.35 16.44
CA LEU A 489 6.00 -9.04 16.52
C LEU A 489 6.26 -8.60 17.97
N ARG A 490 5.40 -8.97 18.94
CA ARG A 490 5.63 -8.73 20.38
C ARG A 490 6.86 -9.48 20.87
N VAL A 491 7.02 -10.74 20.51
CA VAL A 491 8.21 -11.53 20.84
C VAL A 491 9.44 -10.97 20.12
N SER A 492 9.31 -10.58 18.86
CA SER A 492 10.35 -9.90 18.09
C SER A 492 10.82 -8.62 18.77
N ALA A 493 9.91 -7.82 19.32
CA ALA A 493 10.25 -6.60 20.05
C ALA A 493 11.12 -6.91 21.30
N ALA A 494 10.80 -7.97 22.03
CA ALA A 494 11.60 -8.41 23.15
C ALA A 494 13.01 -8.89 22.72
N ILE A 495 13.09 -9.66 21.62
CA ILE A 495 14.37 -10.11 21.04
C ILE A 495 15.21 -8.92 20.58
N GLY A 496 14.61 -7.96 19.87
CA GLY A 496 15.29 -6.76 19.38
C GLY A 496 15.77 -5.85 20.52
N ALA A 497 14.96 -5.70 21.58
CA ALA A 497 15.36 -4.98 22.79
C ALA A 497 16.54 -5.67 23.50
N ALA A 498 16.53 -7.00 23.60
CA ALA A 498 17.62 -7.77 24.18
C ALA A 498 18.93 -7.66 23.38
N ARG A 499 18.84 -7.58 22.05
CA ARG A 499 20.01 -7.36 21.17
C ARG A 499 20.60 -5.95 21.29
N HIS A 500 19.77 -4.95 21.65
CA HIS A 500 20.14 -3.55 21.75
C HIS A 500 19.71 -2.92 23.09
N PRO A 501 20.24 -3.37 24.24
CA PRO A 501 19.76 -2.95 25.57
C PRO A 501 19.92 -1.45 25.82
N SER A 502 20.86 -0.77 25.16
CA SER A 502 21.03 0.68 25.23
C SER A 502 19.83 1.50 24.72
N ARG A 503 18.95 0.88 23.92
CA ARG A 503 17.75 1.53 23.37
C ARG A 503 16.51 1.42 24.27
N ILE A 504 16.52 0.52 25.28
CA ILE A 504 15.39 0.28 26.20
C ILE A 504 14.90 1.58 26.89
N PRO A 505 15.77 2.49 27.42
CA PRO A 505 15.30 3.72 28.05
C PRO A 505 14.52 4.65 27.10
N ALA A 506 14.86 4.65 25.81
CA ALA A 506 14.15 5.43 24.80
C ALA A 506 12.78 4.83 24.47
N MET A 507 12.66 3.50 24.46
CA MET A 507 11.40 2.79 24.25
C MET A 507 10.39 3.07 25.38
N ILE A 508 10.84 3.04 26.64
CA ILE A 508 9.98 3.28 27.81
C ILE A 508 9.50 4.74 27.87
N ARG A 509 10.35 5.71 27.53
CA ARG A 509 9.99 7.13 27.54
C ARG A 509 8.96 7.50 26.48
N ARG A 510 9.01 6.90 25.30
CA ARG A 510 8.10 7.21 24.18
C ARG A 510 6.84 6.33 24.13
N GLY A 511 6.79 5.21 24.84
CA GLY A 511 5.58 4.37 24.96
C GLY A 511 4.54 4.90 25.96
N ARG A 512 4.80 6.04 26.62
CA ARG A 512 3.90 6.72 27.57
C ARG A 512 3.24 8.00 27.02
N GLY A 513 3.40 8.30 25.74
CA GLY A 513 2.86 9.50 25.09
C GLY A 513 1.74 9.25 24.07
#